data_9e91dfd39853f5adabc60a63c4dd7447
#
_entry.id   9e91dfd39853f5adabc60a63c4dd7447
#
_cell.length_a   1.000
_cell.length_b   1.000
_cell.length_c   1.000
_cell.angle_alpha   90.00
_cell.angle_beta   90.00
_cell.angle_gamma   90.00
#
_symmetry.space_group_name_H-M   'P 1'
#
loop_
_entity.id
_entity.type
_entity.pdbx_description
1 polymer ?
#
loop_
_entity_poly.entity_id
_entity_poly.type
_entity_poly.pdbx_seq_one_letter_code
_entity_poly.pdbx_strand_id
1 'polypeptide(L)' 'MSERPDPRPRDDTDAVKDLARDLADVSAQISTFKREANAYLGDPTHNALRHRLEIAHAAVEAATVEARRRVRLNEGR' A
#
# COMPACT_ATOMS: atom_id res chain seq x y z
N MET A 1 12.61 -32.10 -0.90
CA MET A 1 12.58 -31.56 -1.28
C MET A 1 12.16 -30.62 -1.31
N SER A 2 12.25 -30.11 -1.38
CA SER A 2 11.84 -29.19 -1.32
C SER A 2 11.10 -28.80 -2.06
N GLU A 3 10.73 -28.72 -2.18
CA GLU A 3 10.18 -28.40 -2.82
C GLU A 3 9.68 -27.41 -3.10
N ARG A 4 9.91 -26.78 -3.19
CA ARG A 4 9.41 -25.70 -3.50
C ARG A 4 8.71 -25.78 -4.71
N PRO A 5 7.55 -25.17 -4.78
CA PRO A 5 6.84 -25.16 -6.00
C PRO A 5 7.68 -24.49 -7.04
N ASP A 6 7.48 -24.85 -8.22
CA ASP A 6 8.28 -24.29 -9.24
C ASP A 6 7.94 -22.83 -9.39
N PRO A 7 8.90 -22.04 -9.67
CA PRO A 7 8.73 -20.61 -9.81
C PRO A 7 8.21 -20.28 -11.20
N ARG A 8 6.96 -20.30 -11.37
CA ARG A 8 6.40 -19.97 -12.65
C ARG A 8 6.40 -18.47 -12.84
N PRO A 9 6.64 -18.00 -14.06
CA PRO A 9 6.72 -16.57 -14.28
C PRO A 9 5.45 -15.84 -13.92
N ARG A 10 4.32 -16.47 -14.10
CA ARG A 10 3.08 -15.77 -13.81
C ARG A 10 2.73 -15.74 -12.36
N ASP A 11 3.54 -16.38 -11.52
CA ASP A 11 3.33 -16.28 -10.08
C ASP A 11 3.45 -14.86 -9.62
N ASP A 12 4.20 -14.04 -10.35
CA ASP A 12 4.33 -12.64 -10.00
C ASP A 12 3.00 -11.94 -10.02
N THR A 13 2.12 -12.31 -10.94
CA THR A 13 0.82 -11.65 -11.02
C THR A 13 0.01 -11.85 -9.76
N ASP A 14 -0.01 -13.09 -9.24
CA ASP A 14 -0.74 -13.35 -8.01
C ASP A 14 -0.12 -12.64 -6.84
N ALA A 15 1.20 -12.61 -6.77
CA ALA A 15 1.88 -11.91 -5.69
C ALA A 15 1.57 -10.42 -5.73
N VAL A 16 1.53 -9.84 -6.93
CA VAL A 16 1.24 -8.42 -7.07
C VAL A 16 -0.22 -8.14 -6.71
N LYS A 17 -1.14 -9.03 -7.07
CA LYS A 17 -2.54 -8.86 -6.68
C LYS A 17 -2.69 -8.86 -5.17
N ASP A 18 -2.03 -9.80 -4.50
CA ASP A 18 -2.09 -9.84 -3.04
C ASP A 18 -1.49 -8.59 -2.43
N LEU A 19 -0.37 -8.14 -2.99
CA LEU A 19 0.26 -6.93 -2.49
C LEU A 19 -0.65 -5.72 -2.69
N ALA A 20 -1.31 -5.63 -3.83
CA ALA A 20 -2.22 -4.50 -4.08
C ALA A 20 -3.35 -4.48 -3.06
N ARG A 21 -3.89 -5.66 -2.73
CA ARG A 21 -4.93 -5.73 -1.73
C ARG A 21 -4.42 -5.33 -0.36
N ASP A 22 -3.24 -5.81 0.00
CA ASP A 22 -2.65 -5.47 1.29
C ASP A 22 -2.35 -3.98 1.37
N LEU A 23 -1.87 -3.40 0.28
CA LEU A 23 -1.61 -1.96 0.25
C LEU A 23 -2.90 -1.16 0.41
N ALA A 24 -3.99 -1.63 -0.16
CA ALA A 24 -5.27 -0.96 0.01
C ALA A 24 -5.70 -0.99 1.47
N ASP A 25 -5.48 -2.11 2.16
CA ASP A 25 -5.79 -2.22 3.58
C ASP A 25 -4.92 -1.26 4.40
N VAL A 26 -3.64 -1.19 4.07
CA VAL A 26 -2.73 -0.27 4.77
C VAL A 26 -3.15 1.17 4.52
N SER A 27 -3.56 1.49 3.30
CA SER A 27 -4.02 2.84 2.98
C SER A 27 -5.23 3.21 3.83
N ALA A 28 -6.17 2.28 4.01
CA ALA A 28 -7.32 2.53 4.85
C ALA A 28 -6.92 2.75 6.30
N GLN A 29 -5.96 1.98 6.80
CA GLN A 29 -5.47 2.15 8.16
C GLN A 29 -4.79 3.50 8.35
N ILE A 30 -3.98 3.90 7.38
CA ILE A 30 -3.31 5.19 7.47
C ILE A 30 -4.34 6.33 7.43
N SER A 31 -5.38 6.20 6.63
CA SER A 31 -6.45 7.17 6.62
C SER A 31 -7.06 7.34 8.00
N THR A 32 -7.29 6.23 8.70
CA THR A 32 -7.80 6.27 10.05
C THR A 32 -6.82 6.95 10.99
N PHE A 33 -5.54 6.63 10.88
CA PHE A 33 -4.52 7.26 11.70
C PHE A 33 -4.46 8.77 11.45
N LYS A 34 -4.59 9.19 10.21
CA LYS A 34 -4.59 10.61 9.88
C LYS A 34 -5.78 11.31 10.55
N ARG A 35 -6.95 10.69 10.49
CA ARG A 35 -8.12 11.26 11.14
C ARG A 35 -7.94 11.40 12.63
N GLU A 36 -7.38 10.35 13.24
CA GLU A 36 -7.13 10.38 14.67
C GLU A 36 -6.09 11.43 15.04
N ALA A 37 -5.04 11.53 14.23
CA ALA A 37 -4.02 12.54 14.50
C ALA A 37 -4.61 13.93 14.39
N ASN A 38 -5.47 14.18 13.40
CA ASN A 38 -6.09 15.47 13.27
C ASN A 38 -7.05 15.77 14.43
N ALA A 39 -7.71 14.74 14.94
CA ALA A 39 -8.67 14.93 16.03
C ALA A 39 -7.97 15.12 17.37
N TYR A 40 -6.89 14.39 17.62
CA TYR A 40 -6.30 14.38 18.95
C TYR A 40 -4.93 15.03 19.02
N LEU A 41 -4.27 15.23 17.89
CA LEU A 41 -2.95 15.82 17.82
C LEU A 41 -2.94 17.05 16.92
N GLY A 42 -3.96 17.87 17.04
CA GLY A 42 -4.08 19.06 16.23
C GLY A 42 -3.17 20.21 16.65
N ASP A 43 -2.50 20.05 17.76
CA ASP A 43 -1.58 21.03 18.28
C ASP A 43 -0.42 21.26 17.31
N PRO A 44 0.05 22.50 17.13
CA PRO A 44 1.18 22.75 16.23
C PRO A 44 2.43 21.95 16.56
N THR A 45 2.61 21.54 17.81
CA THR A 45 3.78 20.74 18.16
C THR A 45 3.78 19.39 17.42
N HIS A 46 2.64 18.97 16.86
CA HIS A 46 2.56 17.70 16.15
C HIS A 46 2.47 17.87 14.65
N ASN A 47 2.77 19.06 14.14
CA ASN A 47 2.68 19.30 12.71
C ASN A 47 3.57 18.36 11.91
N ALA A 48 4.80 18.12 12.40
CA ALA A 48 5.72 17.25 11.67
C ALA A 48 5.17 15.84 11.57
N LEU A 49 4.59 15.33 12.67
CA LEU A 49 4.03 13.99 12.67
C LEU A 49 2.85 13.90 11.68
N ARG A 50 1.96 14.87 11.73
CA ARG A 50 0.81 14.85 10.83
C ARG A 50 1.25 14.96 9.38
N HIS A 51 2.27 15.76 9.12
CA HIS A 51 2.81 15.89 7.77
C HIS A 51 3.40 14.57 7.28
N ARG A 52 4.10 13.86 8.15
CA ARG A 52 4.68 12.56 7.79
C ARG A 52 3.60 11.54 7.47
N LEU A 53 2.48 11.60 8.19
CA LEU A 53 1.37 10.69 7.88
C LEU A 53 0.78 10.98 6.51
N GLU A 54 0.71 12.26 6.12
CA GLU A 54 0.26 12.62 4.79
C GLU A 54 1.18 12.04 3.73
N ILE A 55 2.49 12.18 3.94
CA ILE A 55 3.46 11.66 2.99
C ILE A 55 3.37 10.15 2.91
N ALA A 56 3.24 9.48 4.05
CA ALA A 56 3.14 8.03 4.06
C ALA A 56 1.89 7.55 3.33
N HIS A 57 0.76 8.23 3.53
CA HIS A 57 -0.47 7.87 2.85
C HIS A 57 -0.32 8.02 1.34
N ALA A 58 0.25 9.14 0.90
CA ALA A 58 0.45 9.34 -0.52
C ALA A 58 1.37 8.29 -1.11
N ALA A 59 2.42 7.91 -0.38
CA ALA A 59 3.36 6.90 -0.87
C ALA A 59 2.69 5.54 -0.99
N VAL A 60 1.86 5.18 -0.02
CA VAL A 60 1.17 3.89 -0.08
C VAL A 60 0.15 3.88 -1.22
N GLU A 61 -0.53 4.99 -1.42
CA GLU A 61 -1.49 5.05 -2.53
C GLU A 61 -0.80 4.98 -3.88
N ALA A 62 0.35 5.62 -4.01
CA ALA A 62 1.12 5.53 -5.24
C ALA A 62 1.57 4.10 -5.50
N ALA A 63 1.99 3.40 -4.44
CA ALA A 63 2.39 2.01 -4.57
C ALA A 63 1.20 1.13 -4.97
N THR A 64 0.03 1.41 -4.42
CA THR A 64 -1.18 0.66 -4.76
C THR A 64 -1.52 0.83 -6.24
N VAL A 65 -1.45 2.07 -6.72
CA VAL A 65 -1.72 2.35 -8.13
C VAL A 65 -0.74 1.62 -9.01
N GLU A 66 0.53 1.64 -8.65
CA GLU A 66 1.55 0.96 -9.45
C GLU A 66 1.33 -0.55 -9.45
N ALA A 67 0.98 -1.12 -8.30
CA ALA A 67 0.73 -2.55 -8.24
C ALA A 67 -0.45 -2.94 -9.14
N ARG A 68 -1.53 -2.17 -9.09
CA ARG A 68 -2.69 -2.44 -9.93
C ARG A 68 -2.37 -2.31 -11.40
N ARG A 69 -1.55 -1.33 -11.73
CA ARG A 69 -1.14 -1.14 -13.10
C ARG A 69 -0.37 -2.36 -13.61
N ARG A 70 0.51 -2.89 -12.77
CA ARG A 70 1.26 -4.09 -13.14
C ARG A 70 0.36 -5.28 -13.36
N VAL A 71 -0.66 -5.43 -12.53
CA VAL A 71 -1.60 -6.52 -12.71
C VAL A 71 -2.29 -6.40 -14.06
N ARG A 72 -2.76 -5.19 -14.38
CA ARG A 72 -3.44 -4.98 -15.65
C ARG A 72 -2.53 -5.27 -16.83
N LEU A 73 -1.27 -4.84 -16.75
CA LEU A 73 -0.33 -5.09 -17.83
C LEU A 73 -0.07 -6.56 -18.02
N ASN A 74 0.08 -7.28 -16.92
CA ASN A 74 0.32 -8.72 -17.00
C ASN A 74 -0.87 -9.47 -17.53
N GLU A 75 -2.06 -9.07 -17.13
CA GLU A 75 -3.27 -9.74 -17.58
C GLU A 75 -3.63 -9.39 -19.01
N GLY A 76 -3.20 -8.25 -19.47
CA GLY A 76 -3.46 -7.84 -20.83
C GLY A 76 -2.64 -8.57 -21.86
N ARG A 77 -1.69 -9.39 -21.40
CA ARG A 77 -0.92 -10.18 -22.31
C ARG A 77 -1.58 -11.47 -22.58
#